data_4d3f7abe6a26c8885279d21a0352f7af
#
_entry.id   4d3f7abe6a26c8885279d21a0352f7af
#
_cell.length_a   1.000
_cell.length_b   1.000
_cell.length_c   1.000
_cell.angle_alpha   90.00
_cell.angle_beta   90.00
_cell.angle_gamma   90.00
#
_symmetry.space_group_name_H-M   'P 1'
#
loop_
_entity.id
_entity.type
_entity.pdbx_description
1 polymer ?
#
loop_
_entity_poly.entity_id
_entity_poly.type
_entity_poly.pdbx_seq_one_letter_code
_entity_poly.pdbx_strand_id
1 'polypeptide(L)' 'MTLLAVGDRVEKVSGYKWPGIVVSVFDTLAGERRVVVECTVPEIAGALHIYNEKQLKIAD' A
#
# COMPACT_ATOMS: atom_id res chain seq x y z
N MET A 1 -11.52 -3.36 12.39
CA MET A 1 -10.44 -2.74 11.60
C MET A 1 -9.76 -3.80 10.75
N THR A 2 -9.67 -3.57 9.46
CA THR A 2 -9.08 -4.54 8.54
C THR A 2 -7.58 -4.31 8.45
N LEU A 3 -6.78 -5.33 8.73
CA LEU A 3 -5.34 -5.25 8.55
C LEU A 3 -4.99 -5.63 7.10
N LEU A 4 -4.14 -4.81 6.48
CA LEU A 4 -3.66 -5.10 5.13
C LEU A 4 -2.62 -6.19 5.20
N ALA A 5 -2.62 -7.08 4.21
CA ALA A 5 -1.70 -8.19 4.13
C ALA A 5 -1.10 -8.29 2.73
N VAL A 6 0.05 -8.97 2.63
CA VAL A 6 0.69 -9.22 1.35
C VAL A 6 -0.30 -9.89 0.40
N GLY A 7 -0.38 -9.37 -0.82
CA GLY A 7 -1.30 -9.85 -1.82
C GLY A 7 -2.58 -9.05 -1.94
N ASP A 8 -2.88 -8.20 -0.96
CA ASP A 8 -4.08 -7.37 -1.02
C ASP A 8 -3.95 -6.31 -2.09
N ARG A 9 -5.06 -6.07 -2.81
CA ARG A 9 -5.13 -4.98 -3.77
C ARG A 9 -5.59 -3.73 -3.03
N VAL A 10 -4.82 -2.65 -3.15
CA VAL A 10 -5.07 -1.42 -2.38
C VAL A 10 -4.96 -0.17 -3.25
N GLU A 11 -5.50 0.93 -2.75
CA GLU A 11 -5.32 2.25 -3.35
C GLU A 11 -5.27 3.29 -2.23
N LYS A 12 -4.76 4.47 -2.54
CA LYS A 12 -4.71 5.56 -1.57
C LYS A 12 -6.12 6.09 -1.29
N VAL A 13 -6.36 6.48 -0.05
CA VAL A 13 -7.67 7.03 0.36
C VAL A 13 -7.87 8.46 -0.14
N SER A 14 -6.78 9.18 -0.44
CA SER A 14 -6.86 10.58 -0.93
C SER A 14 -5.67 10.89 -1.83
N GLY A 15 -5.77 12.01 -2.54
CA GLY A 15 -4.73 12.43 -3.48
C GLY A 15 -4.74 11.56 -4.73
N TYR A 16 -3.56 11.37 -5.31
CA TYR A 16 -3.43 10.49 -6.48
C TYR A 16 -3.74 9.06 -6.06
N LYS A 17 -4.70 8.45 -6.72
CA LYS A 17 -5.08 7.08 -6.45
C LYS A 17 -4.25 6.15 -7.33
N TRP A 18 -3.14 5.70 -6.81
CA TRP A 18 -2.26 4.77 -7.50
C TRP A 18 -2.52 3.36 -6.97
N PRO A 19 -3.37 2.58 -7.64
CA PRO A 19 -3.66 1.22 -7.19
C PRO A 19 -2.43 0.34 -7.29
N GLY A 20 -2.37 -0.65 -6.42
CA GLY A 20 -1.26 -1.58 -6.40
C GLY A 20 -1.55 -2.78 -5.53
N ILE A 21 -0.53 -3.62 -5.42
CA ILE A 21 -0.59 -4.85 -4.62
C ILE A 21 0.38 -4.72 -3.47
N VAL A 22 -0.06 -5.09 -2.28
CA VAL A 22 0.82 -5.11 -1.10
C VAL A 22 1.85 -6.22 -1.28
N VAL A 23 3.12 -5.86 -1.22
CA VAL A 23 4.22 -6.83 -1.37
C VAL A 23 4.98 -7.05 -0.08
N SER A 24 4.85 -6.17 0.90
CA SER A 24 5.48 -6.35 2.20
C SER A 24 4.78 -5.50 3.26
N VAL A 25 4.85 -5.95 4.49
CA VAL A 25 4.32 -5.20 5.64
C VAL A 25 5.37 -5.30 6.74
N PHE A 26 5.69 -4.19 7.37
CA PHE A 26 6.67 -4.18 8.45
C PHE A 26 6.37 -3.06 9.44
N ASP A 27 7.01 -3.12 10.60
CA ASP A 27 6.88 -2.07 11.61
C ASP A 27 8.16 -1.25 11.68
N THR A 28 7.99 0.07 11.86
CA THR A 28 9.14 0.95 12.05
C THR A 28 9.66 0.82 13.48
N LEU A 29 10.82 1.42 13.75
CA LEU A 29 11.38 1.42 15.10
C LEU A 29 10.43 2.12 16.09
N ALA A 30 9.62 3.05 15.62
CA ALA A 30 8.64 3.74 16.45
C ALA A 30 7.37 2.89 16.66
N GLY A 31 7.32 1.68 16.12
CA GLY A 31 6.16 0.81 16.27
C GLY A 31 5.02 1.11 15.31
N GLU A 32 5.26 1.89 14.26
CA GLU A 32 4.24 2.20 13.27
C GLU A 32 4.27 1.19 12.14
N ARG A 33 3.07 0.72 11.77
CA ARG A 33 2.95 -0.24 10.67
C ARG A 33 3.09 0.46 9.33
N ARG A 34 3.95 -0.08 8.49
CA ARG A 34 4.18 0.41 7.13
C ARG A 34 3.87 -0.68 6.12
N VAL A 35 3.35 -0.25 4.98
CA VAL A 35 2.93 -1.15 3.90
C VAL A 35 3.68 -0.77 2.64
N VAL A 36 4.34 -1.75 2.01
CA VAL A 36 5.03 -1.54 0.74
C VAL A 36 4.09 -2.01 -0.37
N VAL A 37 3.80 -1.11 -1.31
CA VAL A 37 2.87 -1.38 -2.41
C VAL A 37 3.61 -1.29 -3.73
N GLU A 38 3.48 -2.31 -4.56
CA GLU A 38 4.00 -2.29 -5.93
C GLU A 38 2.89 -1.78 -6.83
N CYS A 39 3.14 -0.64 -7.48
CA CYS A 39 2.13 0.01 -8.32
C CYS A 39 1.83 -0.80 -9.57
N THR A 40 0.55 -0.83 -9.94
CA THR A 40 0.08 -1.57 -11.12
C THR A 40 -0.36 -0.66 -12.26
N VAL A 41 -0.31 0.66 -12.05
CA VAL A 41 -0.61 1.63 -13.11
C VAL A 41 0.48 1.54 -14.18
N PRO A 42 0.12 1.42 -15.47
CA PRO A 42 1.12 1.19 -16.54
C PRO A 42 2.29 2.18 -16.54
N GLU A 43 2.03 3.45 -16.26
CA GLU A 43 3.06 4.50 -16.30
C GLU A 43 4.13 4.30 -15.24
N ILE A 44 3.80 3.64 -14.13
CA ILE A 44 4.71 3.43 -13.02
C ILE A 44 4.70 1.98 -12.53
N ALA A 45 4.30 1.06 -13.42
CA ALA A 45 4.24 -0.36 -13.05
C ALA A 45 5.58 -0.85 -12.52
N GLY A 46 5.54 -1.54 -11.38
CA GLY A 46 6.73 -2.04 -10.72
C GLY A 46 7.35 -1.08 -9.71
N ALA A 47 6.92 0.19 -9.67
CA ALA A 47 7.42 1.13 -8.68
C ALA A 47 6.93 0.73 -7.28
N LEU A 48 7.83 0.81 -6.31
CA LEU A 48 7.50 0.48 -4.92
C LEU A 48 7.33 1.75 -4.12
N HIS A 49 6.23 1.82 -3.38
CA HIS A 49 5.94 2.94 -2.49
C HIS A 49 5.68 2.42 -1.09
N ILE A 50 6.16 3.15 -0.09
CA ILE A 50 5.95 2.80 1.31
C ILE A 50 4.90 3.76 1.87
N TYR A 51 3.83 3.20 2.42
CA TYR A 51 2.74 3.98 2.97
C TYR A 51 2.49 3.64 4.43
N ASN A 52 1.93 4.60 5.15
CA ASN A 52 1.29 4.32 6.42
C ASN A 52 -0.01 3.55 6.11
N GLU A 53 -0.31 2.55 6.92
CA GLU A 53 -1.50 1.73 6.74
C GLU A 53 -2.78 2.55 6.56
N LYS A 54 -2.88 3.67 7.29
CA LYS A 54 -4.06 4.53 7.25
C LYS A 54 -4.24 5.29 5.94
N GLN A 55 -3.20 5.33 5.11
CA GLN A 55 -3.26 6.00 3.82
C GLN A 55 -3.86 5.12 2.72
N LEU A 56 -4.11 3.87 3.03
CA LEU A 56 -4.55 2.87 2.05
C LEU A 56 -5.90 2.27 2.43
N LYS A 57 -6.62 1.83 1.41
CA LYS A 57 -7.86 1.07 1.58
C LYS A 57 -7.87 -0.07 0.57
N ILE A 58 -8.65 -1.10 0.85
CA ILE A 58 -8.81 -2.22 -0.07
C ILE A 58 -9.49 -1.73 -1.34
N ALA A 59 -8.93 -2.09 -2.49
CA ALA A 59 -9.48 -1.77 -3.81
C ALA A 59 -10.05 -3.03 -4.43
N ASP A 60 -11.33 -3.01 -4.70
CA ASP A 60 -11.99 -4.15 -5.33
C ASP A 60 -12.06 -3.99 -6.83
#